data_5b4ed5d10457defd9f2ed904d34e8acf
#
_entry.id   5b4ed5d10457defd9f2ed904d34e8acf
#
_cell.length_a   1.000
_cell.length_b   1.000
_cell.length_c   1.000
_cell.angle_alpha   90.00
_cell.angle_beta   90.00
_cell.angle_gamma   90.00
#
_symmetry.space_group_name_H-M   'P 1'
#
loop_
_entity.id
_entity.type
_entity.pdbx_description
1 polymer ?
#
loop_
_entity_poly.entity_id
_entity_poly.type
_entity_poly.pdbx_seq_one_letter_code
_entity_poly.pdbx_strand_id
1 'polypeptide(L)'
;MQNLVIYNTLHRQKERFQPIAAPHVGMYVCGPTVYGDPHLGHARPAITFDILFRYLQHIGYKVRYVRNITDVGHLEHDADEGDDKIEKKARLEQLEPMEIAQFYANRYHDAMRMLNVLPPSIEPCATGHIIEQEELVKEIMANGYAYESNGSIYFDVAKYDKDHRYGVLSGRNLTDMINNSRELNGVGEKRNQVDFALWKRAMPEHIMRWPSPWSEGFPGWHCECTAMGRKYLGKHFDVHGGGMDLVFPHHECEIAQAVAAQGEQMVKYWMHNNMITINGQKMGKSLNNFITLEQFFTGNHETLQQAYSPMTIRFFILSAHYRGTVDFSNEALQAAQKGYEKLMNGIEDLKHIQTAKTSDENTKQFVSTLRQKCYDAMNDDLMTPAVISNLFEACHIVNLLIDHKAQISEEDLKELSETMHLFAFDILGLVNERGANNDAREAAYGKVVDMVLDLRAKAKANKDWAVSDQIRNALAEAGFQVKDTKDGVTWKLDK
;
A
#
# COMPACT_ATOMS: atom_id res chain seq x y z
N MET A 1 15.11 -17.92 14.25
CA MET A 1 14.64 -17.13 13.09
C MET A 1 13.69 -18.01 12.29
N GLN A 2 12.56 -17.46 11.86
CA GLN A 2 11.60 -18.17 11.01
C GLN A 2 12.21 -18.47 9.63
N ASN A 3 11.74 -19.53 8.96
CA ASN A 3 12.24 -19.93 7.64
C ASN A 3 11.43 -19.25 6.53
N LEU A 4 11.49 -17.93 6.46
CA LEU A 4 10.79 -17.18 5.40
C LEU A 4 11.30 -17.58 4.01
N VAL A 5 10.36 -17.90 3.13
CA VAL A 5 10.55 -18.11 1.70
C VAL A 5 9.80 -17.03 0.95
N ILE A 6 10.39 -16.42 -0.07
CA ILE A 6 9.77 -15.40 -0.91
C ILE A 6 9.97 -15.75 -2.38
N TYR A 7 9.00 -15.38 -3.22
CA TYR A 7 9.13 -15.55 -4.66
C TYR A 7 10.03 -14.45 -5.24
N ASN A 8 11.13 -14.88 -5.87
CA ASN A 8 12.04 -13.99 -6.58
C ASN A 8 11.67 -13.95 -8.07
N THR A 9 11.21 -12.81 -8.56
CA THR A 9 10.81 -12.63 -9.97
C THR A 9 11.99 -12.86 -10.92
N LEU A 10 13.21 -12.51 -10.51
CA LEU A 10 14.41 -12.69 -11.33
C LEU A 10 14.65 -14.16 -11.66
N HIS A 11 14.51 -15.04 -10.67
CA HIS A 11 14.73 -16.48 -10.83
C HIS A 11 13.43 -17.27 -11.06
N ARG A 12 12.25 -16.60 -10.96
CA ARG A 12 10.92 -17.19 -11.15
C ARG A 12 10.62 -18.38 -10.25
N GLN A 13 11.15 -18.34 -9.04
CA GLN A 13 10.97 -19.40 -8.04
C GLN A 13 10.90 -18.84 -6.63
N LYS A 14 10.36 -19.63 -5.71
CA LYS A 14 10.43 -19.35 -4.29
C LYS A 14 11.83 -19.65 -3.77
N GLU A 15 12.39 -18.73 -2.98
CA GLU A 15 13.74 -18.83 -2.42
C GLU A 15 13.71 -18.56 -0.92
N ARG A 16 14.55 -19.25 -0.19
CA ARG A 16 14.74 -18.96 1.23
C ARG A 16 15.33 -17.57 1.38
N PHE A 17 14.66 -16.73 2.17
CA PHE A 17 15.13 -15.37 2.43
C PHE A 17 16.39 -15.41 3.31
N GLN A 18 17.46 -14.87 2.80
CA GLN A 18 18.75 -14.73 3.49
C GLN A 18 19.28 -13.33 3.20
N PRO A 19 19.23 -12.39 4.14
CA PRO A 19 19.76 -11.05 3.91
C PRO A 19 21.27 -11.06 3.69
N ILE A 20 21.75 -10.06 2.95
CA ILE A 20 23.16 -9.88 2.63
C ILE A 20 23.98 -9.69 3.91
N ALA A 21 23.44 -8.93 4.86
CA ALA A 21 24.13 -8.56 6.11
C ALA A 21 23.21 -8.69 7.33
N ALA A 22 22.82 -9.95 7.69
CA ALA A 22 21.95 -10.19 8.86
C ALA A 22 22.52 -9.54 10.13
N PRO A 23 21.69 -8.96 11.03
CA PRO A 23 20.23 -8.92 10.96
C PRO A 23 19.65 -7.75 10.12
N HIS A 24 20.49 -7.00 9.38
CA HIS A 24 20.06 -5.84 8.61
C HIS A 24 19.50 -6.28 7.26
N VAL A 25 18.41 -5.62 6.83
CA VAL A 25 17.75 -5.82 5.54
C VAL A 25 17.56 -4.47 4.87
N GLY A 26 18.06 -4.33 3.65
CA GLY A 26 17.77 -3.19 2.77
C GLY A 26 16.58 -3.51 1.88
N MET A 27 15.52 -2.68 1.95
CA MET A 27 14.33 -2.83 1.12
C MET A 27 14.02 -1.53 0.39
N TYR A 28 13.91 -1.57 -0.93
CA TYR A 28 13.47 -0.46 -1.76
C TYR A 28 12.15 -0.81 -2.43
N VAL A 29 11.21 0.12 -2.46
CA VAL A 29 9.93 -0.05 -3.16
C VAL A 29 9.65 1.20 -3.99
N CYS A 30 9.33 1.02 -5.26
CA CYS A 30 8.91 2.14 -6.11
C CYS A 30 7.66 2.81 -5.54
N GLY A 31 7.76 4.11 -5.36
CA GLY A 31 6.69 4.94 -4.84
C GLY A 31 5.80 5.54 -5.93
N PRO A 32 4.85 6.39 -5.57
CA PRO A 32 3.92 6.99 -6.52
C PRO A 32 4.55 8.14 -7.29
N THR A 33 4.05 8.37 -8.52
CA THR A 33 4.18 9.66 -9.21
C THR A 33 3.05 10.56 -8.73
N VAL A 34 3.40 11.72 -8.17
CA VAL A 34 2.47 12.58 -7.42
C VAL A 34 1.80 13.65 -8.30
N TYR A 35 0.98 13.22 -9.25
CA TYR A 35 0.20 14.10 -10.15
C TYR A 35 -1.31 13.91 -10.03
N GLY A 36 -1.77 13.03 -9.18
CA GLY A 36 -3.18 12.70 -8.99
C GLY A 36 -3.47 11.94 -7.70
N ASP A 37 -4.75 11.83 -7.38
CA ASP A 37 -5.20 11.14 -6.19
C ASP A 37 -4.82 9.66 -6.15
N PRO A 38 -4.49 9.11 -4.96
CA PRO A 38 -4.17 7.71 -4.82
C PRO A 38 -5.41 6.83 -5.09
N HIS A 39 -5.16 5.67 -5.65
CA HIS A 39 -6.17 4.67 -6.03
C HIS A 39 -5.74 3.26 -5.60
N LEU A 40 -6.56 2.25 -5.86
CA LEU A 40 -6.28 0.85 -5.48
C LEU A 40 -4.93 0.33 -6.02
N GLY A 41 -4.51 0.79 -7.20
CA GLY A 41 -3.19 0.46 -7.76
C GLY A 41 -2.02 0.96 -6.91
N HIS A 42 -2.18 2.05 -6.15
CA HIS A 42 -1.21 2.51 -5.16
C HIS A 42 -1.36 1.79 -3.81
N ALA A 43 -2.59 1.48 -3.40
CA ALA A 43 -2.84 0.79 -2.14
C ALA A 43 -2.25 -0.62 -2.13
N ARG A 44 -2.32 -1.34 -3.26
CA ARG A 44 -1.89 -2.73 -3.31
C ARG A 44 -0.40 -2.93 -3.05
N PRO A 45 0.55 -2.30 -3.78
CA PRO A 45 1.96 -2.38 -3.45
C PRO A 45 2.25 -1.86 -2.03
N ALA A 46 1.63 -0.75 -1.63
CA ALA A 46 1.84 -0.19 -0.29
C ALA A 46 1.48 -1.19 0.80
N ILE A 47 0.33 -1.86 0.73
CA ILE A 47 -0.10 -2.88 1.70
C ILE A 47 0.78 -4.14 1.59
N THR A 48 1.10 -4.60 0.37
CA THR A 48 1.94 -5.79 0.17
C THR A 48 3.30 -5.65 0.84
N PHE A 49 3.98 -4.52 0.62
CA PHE A 49 5.30 -4.28 1.19
C PHE A 49 5.25 -3.84 2.66
N ASP A 50 4.13 -3.28 3.13
CA ASP A 50 3.86 -3.10 4.55
C ASP A 50 3.81 -4.44 5.30
N ILE A 51 3.15 -5.45 4.73
CA ILE A 51 3.14 -6.82 5.30
C ILE A 51 4.55 -7.41 5.36
N LEU A 52 5.33 -7.29 4.29
CA LEU A 52 6.72 -7.74 4.30
C LEU A 52 7.55 -7.00 5.36
N PHE A 53 7.41 -5.68 5.44
CA PHE A 53 8.12 -4.84 6.39
C PHE A 53 7.79 -5.21 7.84
N ARG A 54 6.48 -5.31 8.19
CA ARG A 54 6.01 -5.74 9.51
C ARG A 54 6.52 -7.14 9.86
N TYR A 55 6.41 -8.08 8.93
CA TYR A 55 6.81 -9.46 9.17
C TYR A 55 8.32 -9.62 9.35
N LEU A 56 9.13 -8.97 8.53
CA LEU A 56 10.59 -8.96 8.70
C LEU A 56 11.01 -8.39 10.05
N GLN A 57 10.42 -7.28 10.49
CA GLN A 57 10.68 -6.71 11.82
C GLN A 57 10.26 -7.68 12.93
N HIS A 58 9.08 -8.29 12.81
CA HIS A 58 8.54 -9.24 13.78
C HIS A 58 9.46 -10.47 13.97
N ILE A 59 10.02 -11.01 12.89
CA ILE A 59 10.94 -12.15 12.96
C ILE A 59 12.39 -11.77 13.29
N GLY A 60 12.63 -10.51 13.66
CA GLY A 60 13.86 -10.03 14.28
C GLY A 60 14.86 -9.35 13.35
N TYR A 61 14.48 -9.00 12.10
CA TYR A 61 15.34 -8.22 11.22
C TYR A 61 15.24 -6.71 11.49
N LYS A 62 16.32 -5.99 11.23
CA LYS A 62 16.42 -4.54 11.24
C LYS A 62 16.29 -4.02 9.82
N VAL A 63 15.09 -3.61 9.43
CA VAL A 63 14.80 -3.23 8.05
C VAL A 63 15.00 -1.74 7.83
N ARG A 64 15.84 -1.37 6.86
CA ARG A 64 15.86 -0.02 6.29
C ARG A 64 14.99 -0.04 5.04
N TYR A 65 13.80 0.53 5.17
CA TYR A 65 12.82 0.61 4.10
C TYR A 65 12.89 1.98 3.42
N VAL A 66 13.16 2.00 2.13
CA VAL A 66 13.19 3.19 1.27
C VAL A 66 12.04 3.11 0.27
N ARG A 67 11.26 4.16 0.15
CA ARG A 67 10.23 4.33 -0.87
C ARG A 67 10.31 5.74 -1.42
N ASN A 68 10.48 5.89 -2.72
CA ASN A 68 10.62 7.22 -3.30
C ASN A 68 9.27 7.91 -3.54
N ILE A 69 9.35 9.21 -3.79
CA ILE A 69 8.30 10.01 -4.44
C ILE A 69 8.85 10.46 -5.78
N THR A 70 8.16 10.09 -6.87
CA THR A 70 8.47 10.57 -8.22
C THR A 70 7.76 11.91 -8.42
N ASP A 71 8.54 12.98 -8.36
CA ASP A 71 8.06 14.36 -8.46
C ASP A 71 8.61 15.10 -9.70
N VAL A 72 9.28 14.39 -10.63
CA VAL A 72 9.80 14.90 -11.92
C VAL A 72 10.08 13.77 -12.89
N GLY A 73 10.13 14.06 -14.18
CA GLY A 73 10.71 13.19 -15.21
C GLY A 73 9.83 12.01 -15.66
N HIS A 74 8.60 11.90 -15.17
CA HIS A 74 7.68 10.87 -15.59
C HIS A 74 6.75 11.38 -16.69
N LEU A 75 7.12 11.14 -17.93
CA LEU A 75 6.41 11.61 -19.10
C LEU A 75 5.13 10.80 -19.38
N GLU A 76 4.24 11.36 -20.22
CA GLU A 76 3.01 10.68 -20.62
C GLU A 76 3.30 9.36 -21.35
N HIS A 77 2.38 8.40 -21.20
CA HIS A 77 2.47 7.07 -21.80
C HIS A 77 3.71 6.23 -21.38
N ASP A 78 4.38 6.62 -20.27
CA ASP A 78 5.63 6.01 -19.82
C ASP A 78 6.71 5.99 -20.93
N ALA A 79 6.69 6.99 -21.79
CA ALA A 79 7.58 7.19 -22.92
C ALA A 79 8.71 8.19 -22.56
N ASP A 80 9.68 8.34 -23.48
CA ASP A 80 10.74 9.35 -23.36
C ASP A 80 10.41 10.65 -24.12
N GLU A 81 9.19 10.78 -24.61
CA GLU A 81 8.68 11.96 -25.32
C GLU A 81 7.27 12.30 -24.81
N GLY A 82 6.93 13.58 -24.84
CA GLY A 82 5.65 14.09 -24.38
C GLY A 82 5.79 14.99 -23.16
N ASP A 83 4.65 15.43 -22.64
CA ASP A 83 4.59 16.27 -21.45
C ASP A 83 4.92 15.50 -20.17
N ASP A 84 5.64 16.13 -19.24
CA ASP A 84 5.72 15.63 -17.87
C ASP A 84 4.34 15.67 -17.21
N LYS A 85 3.96 14.57 -16.55
CA LYS A 85 2.62 14.39 -15.95
C LYS A 85 2.29 15.46 -14.91
N ILE A 86 3.29 15.89 -14.13
CA ILE A 86 3.13 16.91 -13.08
C ILE A 86 3.04 18.30 -13.70
N GLU A 87 3.93 18.63 -14.65
CA GLU A 87 3.91 19.92 -15.34
C GLU A 87 2.61 20.12 -16.16
N LYS A 88 2.16 19.07 -16.84
CA LYS A 88 0.88 19.13 -17.55
C LYS A 88 -0.27 19.43 -16.60
N LYS A 89 -0.32 18.78 -15.45
CA LYS A 89 -1.31 19.03 -14.41
C LYS A 89 -1.21 20.45 -13.86
N ALA A 90 0.00 20.92 -13.59
CA ALA A 90 0.27 22.27 -13.11
C ALA A 90 -0.22 23.35 -14.10
N ARG A 91 0.05 23.18 -15.40
CA ARG A 91 -0.45 24.07 -16.44
C ARG A 91 -1.98 24.11 -16.49
N LEU A 92 -2.65 22.95 -16.37
CA LEU A 92 -4.11 22.87 -16.37
C LEU A 92 -4.74 23.58 -15.16
N GLU A 93 -4.09 23.51 -14.00
CA GLU A 93 -4.59 24.10 -12.75
C GLU A 93 -4.03 25.50 -12.48
N GLN A 94 -3.15 26.02 -13.34
CA GLN A 94 -2.46 27.32 -13.20
C GLN A 94 -1.65 27.41 -11.90
N LEU A 95 -0.97 26.32 -11.54
CA LEU A 95 -0.11 26.18 -10.35
C LEU A 95 1.33 25.88 -10.74
N GLU A 96 2.26 26.00 -9.80
CA GLU A 96 3.63 25.51 -9.96
C GLU A 96 3.68 23.98 -9.87
N PRO A 97 4.55 23.29 -10.63
CA PRO A 97 4.68 21.83 -10.57
C PRO A 97 4.93 21.31 -9.15
N MET A 98 5.71 22.01 -8.36
CA MET A 98 6.00 21.61 -6.97
C MET A 98 4.82 21.77 -6.01
N GLU A 99 3.86 22.69 -6.32
CA GLU A 99 2.59 22.77 -5.59
C GLU A 99 1.75 21.51 -5.85
N ILE A 100 1.68 21.08 -7.11
CA ILE A 100 0.99 19.84 -7.50
C ILE A 100 1.63 18.63 -6.82
N ALA A 101 2.97 18.50 -6.91
CA ALA A 101 3.68 17.39 -6.31
C ALA A 101 3.45 17.32 -4.79
N GLN A 102 3.57 18.46 -4.09
CA GLN A 102 3.36 18.54 -2.64
C GLN A 102 1.91 18.21 -2.25
N PHE A 103 0.93 18.73 -3.00
CA PHE A 103 -0.49 18.49 -2.73
C PHE A 103 -0.83 16.99 -2.83
N TYR A 104 -0.46 16.33 -3.93
CA TYR A 104 -0.78 14.92 -4.12
C TYR A 104 0.10 13.98 -3.27
N ALA A 105 1.34 14.36 -2.94
CA ALA A 105 2.14 13.62 -1.97
C ALA A 105 1.46 13.59 -0.59
N ASN A 106 0.94 14.73 -0.12
CA ASN A 106 0.19 14.78 1.15
C ASN A 106 -1.05 13.91 1.10
N ARG A 107 -1.84 13.97 0.03
CA ARG A 107 -3.02 13.11 -0.15
C ARG A 107 -2.68 11.62 -0.20
N TYR A 108 -1.55 11.27 -0.81
CA TYR A 108 -1.04 9.91 -0.77
C TYR A 108 -0.70 9.47 0.67
N HIS A 109 0.02 10.30 1.42
CA HIS A 109 0.36 10.00 2.81
C HIS A 109 -0.89 9.86 3.70
N ASP A 110 -1.90 10.73 3.51
CA ASP A 110 -3.16 10.64 4.26
C ASP A 110 -3.87 9.31 3.98
N ALA A 111 -3.99 8.93 2.70
CA ALA A 111 -4.61 7.67 2.33
C ALA A 111 -3.82 6.45 2.88
N MET A 112 -2.48 6.49 2.86
CA MET A 112 -1.66 5.42 3.42
C MET A 112 -1.81 5.33 4.95
N ARG A 113 -1.90 6.44 5.67
CA ARG A 113 -2.21 6.47 7.11
C ARG A 113 -3.59 5.87 7.41
N MET A 114 -4.61 6.22 6.63
CA MET A 114 -5.95 5.63 6.78
C MET A 114 -5.94 4.10 6.57
N LEU A 115 -5.14 3.62 5.62
CA LEU A 115 -4.94 2.19 5.37
C LEU A 115 -4.02 1.50 6.41
N ASN A 116 -3.53 2.21 7.43
CA ASN A 116 -2.56 1.74 8.44
C ASN A 116 -1.27 1.16 7.83
N VAL A 117 -0.82 1.73 6.71
CA VAL A 117 0.48 1.43 6.12
C VAL A 117 1.56 2.16 6.90
N LEU A 118 2.58 1.44 7.37
CA LEU A 118 3.71 2.03 8.07
C LEU A 118 4.53 2.93 7.14
N PRO A 119 5.00 4.09 7.62
CA PRO A 119 5.89 4.92 6.82
C PRO A 119 7.21 4.21 6.53
N PRO A 120 7.85 4.48 5.38
CA PRO A 120 9.20 4.00 5.13
C PRO A 120 10.20 4.66 6.10
N SER A 121 11.38 4.06 6.25
CA SER A 121 12.48 4.66 7.03
C SER A 121 13.00 5.92 6.37
N ILE A 122 13.02 5.97 5.04
CA ILE A 122 13.48 7.09 4.21
C ILE A 122 12.54 7.21 3.01
N GLU A 123 12.06 8.41 2.72
CA GLU A 123 11.21 8.69 1.56
C GLU A 123 11.82 9.81 0.72
N PRO A 124 12.76 9.48 -0.19
CA PRO A 124 13.45 10.46 -1.02
C PRO A 124 12.58 10.90 -2.20
N CYS A 125 12.67 12.18 -2.58
CA CYS A 125 12.10 12.72 -3.82
C CYS A 125 13.13 12.69 -4.95
N ALA A 126 12.68 12.47 -6.19
CA ALA A 126 13.55 12.47 -7.37
C ALA A 126 14.24 13.82 -7.56
N THR A 127 13.51 14.94 -7.37
CA THR A 127 14.06 16.31 -7.45
C THR A 127 15.17 16.60 -6.43
N GLY A 128 15.12 15.96 -5.27
CA GLY A 128 16.14 16.06 -4.23
C GLY A 128 17.42 15.27 -4.53
N HIS A 129 17.47 14.52 -5.63
CA HIS A 129 18.54 13.57 -5.96
C HIS A 129 19.09 13.74 -7.40
N ILE A 130 18.99 14.94 -7.94
CA ILE A 130 19.49 15.25 -9.31
C ILE A 130 20.99 14.95 -9.44
N ILE A 131 21.77 15.32 -8.43
CA ILE A 131 23.23 15.08 -8.43
C ILE A 131 23.56 13.60 -8.50
N GLU A 132 22.89 12.78 -7.70
CA GLU A 132 23.09 11.33 -7.69
C GLU A 132 22.70 10.67 -9.00
N GLN A 133 21.66 11.18 -9.65
CA GLN A 133 21.21 10.71 -10.95
C GLN A 133 22.21 11.12 -12.05
N GLU A 134 22.73 12.35 -12.03
CA GLU A 134 23.79 12.76 -12.95
C GLU A 134 25.07 11.92 -12.79
N GLU A 135 25.49 11.65 -11.56
CA GLU A 135 26.68 10.81 -11.30
C GLU A 135 26.46 9.38 -11.83
N LEU A 136 25.27 8.79 -11.65
CA LEU A 136 24.92 7.49 -12.24
C LEU A 136 25.05 7.54 -13.78
N VAL A 137 24.51 8.59 -14.42
CA VAL A 137 24.59 8.76 -15.89
C VAL A 137 26.04 8.87 -16.35
N LYS A 138 26.89 9.65 -15.63
CA LYS A 138 28.32 9.79 -15.92
C LYS A 138 29.05 8.43 -15.84
N GLU A 139 28.77 7.62 -14.82
CA GLU A 139 29.34 6.27 -14.69
C GLU A 139 28.94 5.37 -15.88
N ILE A 140 27.65 5.35 -16.24
CA ILE A 140 27.16 4.56 -17.39
C ILE A 140 27.80 5.01 -18.71
N MET A 141 27.95 6.34 -18.91
CA MET A 141 28.63 6.90 -20.08
C MET A 141 30.13 6.53 -20.11
N ALA A 142 30.83 6.63 -18.98
CA ALA A 142 32.24 6.29 -18.87
C ALA A 142 32.50 4.81 -19.19
N ASN A 143 31.58 3.94 -18.83
CA ASN A 143 31.61 2.51 -19.18
C ASN A 143 31.13 2.23 -20.61
N GLY A 144 30.68 3.26 -21.34
CA GLY A 144 30.35 3.22 -22.76
C GLY A 144 28.98 2.63 -23.09
N TYR A 145 28.04 2.54 -22.13
CA TYR A 145 26.68 2.04 -22.34
C TYR A 145 25.64 3.16 -22.53
N ALA A 146 26.08 4.41 -22.66
CA ALA A 146 25.21 5.52 -23.01
C ALA A 146 25.85 6.42 -24.06
N TYR A 147 25.02 7.19 -24.75
CA TYR A 147 25.41 8.14 -25.78
C TYR A 147 24.61 9.43 -25.71
N GLU A 148 25.21 10.52 -26.15
CA GLU A 148 24.56 11.80 -26.29
C GLU A 148 23.89 11.95 -27.67
N SER A 149 22.71 12.53 -27.68
CA SER A 149 21.98 12.95 -28.87
C SER A 149 21.20 14.23 -28.59
N ASN A 150 21.50 15.32 -29.30
CA ASN A 150 20.88 16.64 -29.15
C ASN A 150 20.84 17.21 -27.71
N GLY A 151 21.85 16.86 -26.87
CA GLY A 151 21.93 17.28 -25.48
C GLY A 151 21.11 16.41 -24.53
N SER A 152 20.46 15.36 -25.02
CA SER A 152 19.87 14.28 -24.23
C SER A 152 20.83 13.08 -24.16
N ILE A 153 20.78 12.32 -23.07
CA ILE A 153 21.59 11.10 -22.90
C ILE A 153 20.67 9.89 -22.90
N TYR A 154 21.02 8.93 -23.74
CA TYR A 154 20.26 7.69 -23.89
C TYR A 154 21.11 6.48 -23.53
N PHE A 155 20.51 5.49 -22.90
CA PHE A 155 21.10 4.17 -22.66
C PHE A 155 21.10 3.37 -23.97
N ASP A 156 22.27 2.82 -24.36
CA ASP A 156 22.46 1.99 -25.56
C ASP A 156 22.14 0.53 -25.25
N VAL A 157 20.86 0.18 -25.36
CA VAL A 157 20.35 -1.17 -25.05
C VAL A 157 20.98 -2.22 -25.96
N ALA A 158 21.18 -1.90 -27.24
CA ALA A 158 21.76 -2.85 -28.20
C ALA A 158 23.24 -3.16 -27.90
N LYS A 159 23.99 -2.19 -27.41
CA LYS A 159 25.37 -2.41 -26.97
C LYS A 159 25.40 -3.18 -25.65
N TYR A 160 24.56 -2.82 -24.70
CA TYR A 160 24.45 -3.53 -23.42
C TYR A 160 24.11 -5.01 -23.62
N ASP A 161 23.15 -5.33 -24.50
CA ASP A 161 22.70 -6.69 -24.75
C ASP A 161 23.81 -7.60 -25.39
N LYS A 162 24.82 -7.01 -26.02
CA LYS A 162 25.98 -7.76 -26.55
C LYS A 162 26.91 -8.26 -25.45
N ASP A 163 27.09 -7.46 -24.42
CA ASP A 163 28.02 -7.73 -23.31
C ASP A 163 27.28 -8.39 -22.11
N HIS A 164 26.00 -8.07 -21.97
CA HIS A 164 25.09 -8.51 -20.92
C HIS A 164 23.76 -8.89 -21.57
N ARG A 165 22.89 -9.56 -20.85
CA ARG A 165 21.55 -9.86 -21.36
C ARG A 165 20.56 -8.79 -20.90
N TYR A 166 19.89 -8.09 -21.84
CA TYR A 166 18.72 -7.25 -21.54
C TYR A 166 17.46 -8.12 -21.56
N GLY A 167 16.55 -7.91 -20.60
CA GLY A 167 15.33 -8.72 -20.46
C GLY A 167 15.48 -9.91 -19.49
N VAL A 168 16.44 -9.85 -18.57
CA VAL A 168 16.67 -10.95 -17.59
C VAL A 168 15.52 -11.06 -16.60
N LEU A 169 14.91 -9.95 -16.19
CA LEU A 169 13.80 -9.91 -15.25
C LEU A 169 12.46 -10.21 -15.95
N SER A 170 12.18 -9.50 -17.03
CA SER A 170 10.93 -9.62 -17.79
C SER A 170 10.84 -10.90 -18.61
N GLY A 171 11.98 -11.49 -18.97
CA GLY A 171 12.10 -12.61 -19.88
C GLY A 171 11.86 -12.25 -21.34
N ARG A 172 11.81 -10.95 -21.66
CA ARG A 172 11.64 -10.47 -23.02
C ARG A 172 12.93 -10.66 -23.83
N ASN A 173 12.78 -10.86 -25.12
CA ASN A 173 13.89 -10.95 -26.07
C ASN A 173 14.05 -9.61 -26.80
N LEU A 174 15.27 -9.08 -26.85
CA LEU A 174 15.57 -7.80 -27.50
C LEU A 174 15.17 -7.79 -28.99
N THR A 175 15.39 -8.89 -29.72
CA THR A 175 15.02 -9.00 -31.13
C THR A 175 13.51 -8.83 -31.34
N ASP A 176 12.70 -9.44 -30.47
CA ASP A 176 11.24 -9.31 -30.52
C ASP A 176 10.79 -7.89 -30.16
N MET A 177 11.43 -7.25 -29.20
CA MET A 177 11.16 -5.87 -28.84
C MET A 177 11.45 -4.91 -29.99
N ILE A 178 12.60 -5.06 -30.67
CA ILE A 178 12.97 -4.25 -31.83
C ILE A 178 11.98 -4.48 -32.99
N ASN A 179 11.60 -5.73 -33.24
CA ASN A 179 10.67 -6.04 -34.34
C ASN A 179 9.28 -5.45 -34.08
N ASN A 180 8.78 -5.53 -32.85
CA ASN A 180 7.48 -4.97 -32.47
C ASN A 180 7.48 -3.43 -32.44
N SER A 181 8.63 -2.79 -32.28
CA SER A 181 8.76 -1.33 -32.27
C SER A 181 8.85 -0.69 -33.67
N ARG A 182 9.12 -1.48 -34.71
CA ARG A 182 9.24 -0.97 -36.11
C ARG A 182 7.96 -0.40 -36.71
N GLU A 183 6.81 -0.65 -36.11
CA GLU A 183 5.52 -0.12 -36.57
C GLU A 183 5.22 1.31 -36.05
N LEU A 184 6.00 1.81 -35.12
CA LEU A 184 5.83 3.18 -34.59
C LEU A 184 6.78 4.13 -35.35
N ASN A 185 6.24 4.89 -36.27
CA ASN A 185 6.95 5.88 -37.08
C ASN A 185 7.58 6.99 -36.22
N GLY A 186 8.88 7.19 -36.39
CA GLY A 186 9.63 8.33 -35.90
C GLY A 186 10.91 7.90 -35.20
N VAL A 187 12.02 7.80 -35.98
CA VAL A 187 13.36 7.77 -35.39
C VAL A 187 13.63 9.21 -34.94
N GLY A 188 13.27 9.51 -33.69
CA GLY A 188 13.62 10.76 -33.05
C GLY A 188 15.12 10.80 -32.72
N GLU A 189 15.49 11.27 -31.55
CA GLU A 189 16.87 11.39 -31.10
C GLU A 189 17.57 10.05 -30.80
N LYS A 190 16.84 8.94 -30.70
CA LYS A 190 17.35 7.61 -30.32
C LYS A 190 18.00 6.87 -31.48
N ARG A 191 19.07 6.12 -31.19
CA ARG A 191 19.68 5.20 -32.17
C ARG A 191 18.79 3.99 -32.44
N ASN A 192 18.18 3.46 -31.37
CA ASN A 192 17.20 2.37 -31.43
C ASN A 192 15.98 2.74 -30.59
N GLN A 193 14.79 2.29 -30.99
CA GLN A 193 13.55 2.60 -30.27
C GLN A 193 13.51 2.01 -28.87
N VAL A 194 14.25 0.92 -28.60
CA VAL A 194 14.34 0.28 -27.31
C VAL A 194 15.27 1.01 -26.34
N ASP A 195 16.11 1.95 -26.83
CA ASP A 195 16.93 2.78 -25.98
C ASP A 195 16.04 3.68 -25.12
N PHE A 196 16.45 3.99 -23.91
CA PHE A 196 15.69 4.81 -22.98
C PHE A 196 16.49 5.99 -22.44
N ALA A 197 15.79 7.06 -22.12
CA ALA A 197 16.42 8.28 -21.64
C ALA A 197 17.02 8.10 -20.24
N LEU A 198 18.26 8.57 -20.07
CA LEU A 198 18.93 8.75 -18.78
C LEU A 198 18.88 10.22 -18.35
N TRP A 199 19.01 11.14 -19.31
CA TRP A 199 18.86 12.57 -19.16
C TRP A 199 18.16 13.14 -20.38
N LYS A 200 17.09 13.92 -20.17
CA LYS A 200 16.37 14.60 -21.27
C LYS A 200 16.69 16.08 -21.27
N ARG A 201 17.10 16.59 -22.43
CA ARG A 201 17.19 18.02 -22.65
C ARG A 201 15.80 18.64 -22.52
N ALA A 202 15.70 19.69 -21.70
CA ALA A 202 14.46 20.43 -21.54
C ALA A 202 14.12 21.24 -22.80
N MET A 203 12.87 21.24 -23.17
CA MET A 203 12.30 22.17 -24.15
C MET A 203 11.96 23.49 -23.44
N PRO A 204 11.79 24.61 -24.17
CA PRO A 204 11.52 25.91 -23.55
C PRO A 204 10.30 25.94 -22.61
N GLU A 205 9.32 25.10 -22.87
CA GLU A 205 8.09 24.95 -22.07
C GLU A 205 8.25 24.18 -20.77
N HIS A 206 9.33 23.41 -20.60
CA HIS A 206 9.59 22.68 -19.35
C HIS A 206 10.02 23.66 -18.24
N ILE A 207 9.29 23.61 -17.13
CA ILE A 207 9.54 24.41 -15.93
C ILE A 207 10.57 23.72 -15.04
N MET A 208 10.40 22.40 -14.80
CA MET A 208 11.31 21.59 -13.98
C MET A 208 12.51 21.16 -14.81
N ARG A 209 13.60 21.91 -14.70
CA ARG A 209 14.87 21.64 -15.39
C ARG A 209 16.06 22.09 -14.57
N TRP A 210 17.13 21.39 -14.70
CA TRP A 210 18.39 21.62 -13.96
C TRP A 210 19.56 21.73 -14.92
N PRO A 211 20.59 22.50 -14.57
CA PRO A 211 21.82 22.50 -15.33
C PRO A 211 22.54 21.15 -15.18
N SER A 212 23.07 20.63 -16.28
CA SER A 212 23.87 19.40 -16.27
C SER A 212 25.10 19.57 -17.18
N PRO A 213 26.06 18.63 -17.15
CA PRO A 213 27.19 18.66 -18.09
C PRO A 213 26.80 18.56 -19.57
N TRP A 214 25.59 18.13 -19.88
CA TRP A 214 25.12 17.89 -21.26
C TRP A 214 24.19 18.97 -21.77
N SER A 215 23.23 19.36 -20.96
CA SER A 215 22.25 20.41 -21.26
C SER A 215 21.47 20.81 -20.01
N GLU A 216 20.73 21.94 -20.09
CA GLU A 216 19.59 22.12 -19.19
C GLU A 216 18.54 21.03 -19.48
N GLY A 217 18.10 20.31 -18.45
CA GLY A 217 17.22 19.17 -18.62
C GLY A 217 16.75 18.56 -17.31
N PHE A 218 16.31 17.33 -17.40
CA PHE A 218 15.82 16.55 -16.26
C PHE A 218 16.16 15.06 -16.41
N PRO A 219 16.25 14.30 -15.32
CA PRO A 219 16.59 12.89 -15.38
C PRO A 219 15.46 12.07 -16.01
N GLY A 220 15.83 11.00 -16.73
CA GLY A 220 14.87 10.00 -17.18
C GLY A 220 14.28 9.22 -16.00
N TRP A 221 13.00 8.92 -16.06
CA TRP A 221 12.25 8.24 -15.00
C TRP A 221 12.92 7.00 -14.43
N HIS A 222 13.61 6.22 -15.26
CA HIS A 222 14.25 4.97 -14.84
C HIS A 222 15.53 5.17 -14.01
N CYS A 223 16.11 6.40 -13.95
CA CYS A 223 17.34 6.67 -13.19
C CYS A 223 17.10 6.83 -11.69
N GLU A 224 15.93 7.31 -11.29
CA GLU A 224 15.66 7.74 -9.92
C GLU A 224 15.81 6.59 -8.91
N CYS A 225 15.17 5.44 -9.15
CA CYS A 225 15.19 4.32 -8.22
C CYS A 225 16.58 3.68 -8.12
N THR A 226 17.33 3.60 -9.22
CA THR A 226 18.71 3.13 -9.23
C THR A 226 19.61 4.05 -8.41
N ALA A 227 19.56 5.37 -8.63
CA ALA A 227 20.39 6.35 -7.94
C ALA A 227 20.07 6.43 -6.44
N MET A 228 18.78 6.54 -6.08
CA MET A 228 18.34 6.63 -4.69
C MET A 228 18.51 5.32 -3.94
N GLY A 229 18.30 4.16 -4.59
CA GLY A 229 18.57 2.84 -4.03
C GLY A 229 20.04 2.69 -3.64
N ARG A 230 20.96 3.03 -4.55
CA ARG A 230 22.41 3.04 -4.28
C ARG A 230 22.79 3.99 -3.15
N LYS A 231 22.21 5.19 -3.11
CA LYS A 231 22.52 6.18 -2.08
C LYS A 231 22.18 5.71 -0.68
N TYR A 232 21.00 5.14 -0.48
CA TYR A 232 20.49 4.83 0.86
C TYR A 232 20.72 3.40 1.31
N LEU A 233 20.82 2.46 0.38
CA LEU A 233 20.98 1.04 0.67
C LEU A 233 22.34 0.49 0.26
N GLY A 234 23.13 1.26 -0.50
CA GLY A 234 24.44 0.85 -0.99
C GLY A 234 24.41 0.17 -2.35
N LYS A 235 25.57 -0.32 -2.79
CA LYS A 235 25.71 -1.00 -4.11
C LYS A 235 24.90 -2.27 -4.22
N HIS A 236 24.64 -2.94 -3.08
CA HIS A 236 23.86 -4.17 -3.00
C HIS A 236 22.91 -4.09 -1.85
N PHE A 237 21.65 -4.46 -2.10
CA PHE A 237 20.61 -4.55 -1.07
C PHE A 237 19.69 -5.75 -1.30
N ASP A 238 18.85 -6.05 -0.31
CA ASP A 238 18.16 -7.33 -0.26
C ASP A 238 16.93 -7.38 -1.15
N VAL A 239 16.01 -6.44 -1.03
CA VAL A 239 14.69 -6.52 -1.68
C VAL A 239 14.41 -5.26 -2.48
N HIS A 240 14.01 -5.44 -3.73
CA HIS A 240 13.36 -4.38 -4.53
C HIS A 240 11.97 -4.83 -4.95
N GLY A 241 10.99 -3.93 -4.79
CA GLY A 241 9.61 -4.25 -5.03
C GLY A 241 8.78 -3.18 -5.74
N GLY A 242 7.69 -3.65 -6.35
CA GLY A 242 6.71 -2.80 -7.03
C GLY A 242 5.56 -3.58 -7.63
N GLY A 243 4.76 -2.94 -8.46
CA GLY A 243 3.73 -3.60 -9.26
C GLY A 243 4.29 -4.42 -10.42
N MET A 244 3.55 -5.40 -10.91
CA MET A 244 3.94 -6.21 -12.08
C MET A 244 4.11 -5.37 -13.35
N ASP A 245 3.47 -4.23 -13.46
CA ASP A 245 3.62 -3.24 -14.53
C ASP A 245 5.02 -2.63 -14.57
N LEU A 246 5.72 -2.55 -13.44
CA LEU A 246 7.08 -2.05 -13.34
C LEU A 246 8.14 -3.06 -13.76
N VAL A 247 7.82 -4.36 -13.86
CA VAL A 247 8.79 -5.39 -14.29
C VAL A 247 9.44 -4.99 -15.62
N PHE A 248 8.63 -4.44 -16.53
CA PHE A 248 9.09 -3.90 -17.80
C PHE A 248 8.27 -2.65 -18.18
N PRO A 249 8.92 -1.53 -18.56
CA PRO A 249 10.37 -1.39 -18.74
C PRO A 249 11.15 -1.04 -17.47
N HIS A 250 10.53 -0.48 -16.42
CA HIS A 250 11.18 0.26 -15.32
C HIS A 250 12.27 -0.56 -14.61
N HIS A 251 11.91 -1.68 -13.98
CA HIS A 251 12.88 -2.49 -13.21
C HIS A 251 13.94 -3.19 -14.10
N GLU A 252 13.57 -3.53 -15.35
CA GLU A 252 14.55 -4.01 -16.33
C GLU A 252 15.59 -2.96 -16.66
N CYS A 253 15.17 -1.69 -16.82
CA CYS A 253 16.08 -0.57 -17.03
C CYS A 253 16.98 -0.32 -15.80
N GLU A 254 16.44 -0.48 -14.58
CA GLU A 254 17.26 -0.35 -13.36
C GLU A 254 18.35 -1.42 -13.27
N ILE A 255 18.03 -2.67 -13.61
CA ILE A 255 19.03 -3.75 -13.70
C ILE A 255 20.12 -3.36 -14.71
N ALA A 256 19.73 -2.92 -15.90
CA ALA A 256 20.66 -2.53 -16.93
C ALA A 256 21.55 -1.34 -16.50
N GLN A 257 21.00 -0.34 -15.86
CA GLN A 257 21.73 0.80 -15.33
C GLN A 257 22.73 0.38 -14.23
N ALA A 258 22.30 -0.45 -13.27
CA ALA A 258 23.17 -0.93 -12.20
C ALA A 258 24.35 -1.74 -12.77
N VAL A 259 24.11 -2.68 -13.67
CA VAL A 259 25.16 -3.49 -14.31
C VAL A 259 26.07 -2.61 -15.16
N ALA A 260 25.53 -1.67 -15.93
CA ALA A 260 26.32 -0.77 -16.76
C ALA A 260 27.20 0.18 -15.92
N ALA A 261 26.73 0.63 -14.76
CA ALA A 261 27.47 1.56 -13.89
C ALA A 261 28.52 0.84 -13.03
N GLN A 262 28.21 -0.32 -12.44
CA GLN A 262 29.05 -0.98 -11.42
C GLN A 262 29.49 -2.41 -11.76
N GLY A 263 29.07 -2.97 -12.91
CA GLY A 263 29.45 -4.30 -13.39
C GLY A 263 28.61 -5.46 -12.82
N GLU A 264 27.70 -5.20 -11.91
CA GLU A 264 26.89 -6.23 -11.26
C GLU A 264 25.52 -5.69 -10.83
N GLN A 265 24.57 -6.62 -10.61
CA GLN A 265 23.22 -6.27 -10.15
C GLN A 265 23.26 -5.77 -8.70
N MET A 266 22.39 -4.81 -8.36
CA MET A 266 22.33 -4.28 -7.00
C MET A 266 21.31 -4.99 -6.10
N VAL A 267 20.37 -5.77 -6.65
CA VAL A 267 19.23 -6.32 -5.91
C VAL A 267 19.31 -7.84 -5.85
N LYS A 268 19.14 -8.40 -4.66
CA LYS A 268 19.12 -9.84 -4.45
C LYS A 268 17.77 -10.49 -4.74
N TYR A 269 16.67 -9.86 -4.28
CA TYR A 269 15.31 -10.37 -4.44
C TYR A 269 14.42 -9.32 -5.10
N TRP A 270 13.87 -9.66 -6.26
CA TRP A 270 12.87 -8.85 -6.95
C TRP A 270 11.47 -9.36 -6.64
N MET A 271 10.63 -8.53 -6.02
CA MET A 271 9.28 -8.89 -5.61
C MET A 271 8.25 -8.02 -6.33
N HIS A 272 7.22 -8.65 -6.88
CA HIS A 272 6.16 -7.93 -7.61
C HIS A 272 4.78 -8.38 -7.16
N ASN A 273 3.94 -7.42 -6.81
CA ASN A 273 2.51 -7.67 -6.62
C ASN A 273 1.78 -7.59 -7.96
N ASN A 274 0.76 -8.44 -8.11
CA ASN A 274 -0.06 -8.45 -9.32
C ASN A 274 -1.03 -7.26 -9.34
N MET A 275 -1.69 -7.04 -10.48
CA MET A 275 -2.61 -5.93 -10.70
C MET A 275 -3.93 -6.09 -9.97
N ILE A 276 -4.67 -4.98 -9.81
CA ILE A 276 -6.09 -4.96 -9.46
C ILE A 276 -6.88 -4.66 -10.73
N THR A 277 -7.93 -5.44 -10.96
CA THR A 277 -8.93 -5.18 -12.00
C THR A 277 -10.21 -4.66 -11.37
N ILE A 278 -11.07 -4.08 -12.18
CA ILE A 278 -12.39 -3.58 -11.79
C ILE A 278 -13.42 -4.27 -12.71
N ASN A 279 -14.22 -5.14 -12.14
CA ASN A 279 -15.18 -5.98 -12.92
C ASN A 279 -14.48 -6.68 -14.10
N GLY A 280 -13.32 -7.30 -13.84
CA GLY A 280 -12.53 -8.03 -14.83
C GLY A 280 -11.73 -7.16 -15.81
N GLN A 281 -11.80 -5.83 -15.71
CA GLN A 281 -11.12 -4.90 -16.61
C GLN A 281 -9.98 -4.17 -15.90
N LYS A 282 -8.94 -3.79 -16.65
CA LYS A 282 -7.90 -2.89 -16.16
C LYS A 282 -8.52 -1.56 -15.74
N MET A 283 -8.10 -1.02 -14.60
CA MET A 283 -8.50 0.31 -14.18
C MET A 283 -7.88 1.37 -15.10
N GLY A 284 -8.69 2.32 -15.57
CA GLY A 284 -8.23 3.41 -16.44
C GLY A 284 -9.25 4.52 -16.59
N LYS A 285 -8.76 5.76 -16.71
CA LYS A 285 -9.61 6.95 -16.90
C LYS A 285 -10.44 6.86 -18.18
N SER A 286 -9.87 6.31 -19.24
CA SER A 286 -10.57 6.13 -20.54
C SER A 286 -11.69 5.10 -20.49
N LEU A 287 -11.73 4.25 -19.46
CA LEU A 287 -12.76 3.23 -19.26
C LEU A 287 -13.83 3.64 -18.24
N ASN A 288 -13.79 4.89 -17.75
CA ASN A 288 -14.67 5.42 -16.71
C ASN A 288 -14.78 4.52 -15.45
N ASN A 289 -13.74 3.73 -15.19
CA ASN A 289 -13.67 2.85 -14.02
C ASN A 289 -12.51 3.21 -13.07
N PHE A 290 -12.02 4.46 -13.18
CA PHE A 290 -10.96 4.97 -12.30
C PHE A 290 -11.59 5.52 -11.02
N ILE A 291 -11.29 4.86 -9.89
CA ILE A 291 -11.84 5.21 -8.57
C ILE A 291 -10.69 5.52 -7.62
N THR A 292 -10.71 6.70 -7.00
CA THR A 292 -9.71 7.09 -5.99
C THR A 292 -10.01 6.44 -4.63
N LEU A 293 -8.99 6.36 -3.76
CA LEU A 293 -9.18 5.84 -2.39
C LEU A 293 -10.17 6.71 -1.60
N GLU A 294 -10.13 8.03 -1.76
CA GLU A 294 -11.10 8.93 -1.13
C GLU A 294 -12.54 8.61 -1.56
N GLN A 295 -12.75 8.35 -2.85
CA GLN A 295 -14.08 7.97 -3.34
C GLN A 295 -14.55 6.63 -2.75
N PHE A 296 -13.63 5.64 -2.57
CA PHE A 296 -13.98 4.44 -1.84
C PHE A 296 -14.39 4.72 -0.40
N PHE A 297 -13.64 5.58 0.29
CA PHE A 297 -13.91 5.88 1.70
C PHE A 297 -15.18 6.70 1.91
N THR A 298 -15.54 7.54 0.97
CA THR A 298 -16.73 8.39 1.03
C THR A 298 -17.96 7.81 0.33
N GLY A 299 -17.78 6.82 -0.55
CA GLY A 299 -18.83 6.28 -1.41
C GLY A 299 -19.23 7.22 -2.57
N ASN A 300 -18.48 8.29 -2.79
CA ASN A 300 -18.82 9.33 -3.79
C ASN A 300 -18.31 8.97 -5.19
N HIS A 301 -18.83 7.90 -5.78
CA HIS A 301 -18.57 7.50 -7.16
C HIS A 301 -19.73 6.65 -7.69
N GLU A 302 -20.14 6.86 -8.94
CA GLU A 302 -21.30 6.22 -9.55
C GLU A 302 -21.24 4.66 -9.56
N THR A 303 -20.04 4.11 -9.63
CA THR A 303 -19.81 2.65 -9.61
C THR A 303 -19.96 2.05 -8.21
N LEU A 304 -19.84 2.86 -7.15
CA LEU A 304 -19.88 2.40 -5.77
C LEU A 304 -21.33 2.37 -5.24
N GLN A 305 -21.71 1.27 -4.62
CA GLN A 305 -23.02 1.15 -3.98
C GLN A 305 -23.06 1.76 -2.57
N GLN A 306 -21.91 1.90 -1.93
CA GLN A 306 -21.75 2.45 -0.59
C GLN A 306 -20.32 2.92 -0.34
N ALA A 307 -20.10 3.61 0.77
CA ALA A 307 -18.77 3.87 1.30
C ALA A 307 -18.16 2.59 1.89
N TYR A 308 -16.85 2.42 1.73
CA TYR A 308 -16.10 1.31 2.30
C TYR A 308 -14.98 1.85 3.19
N SER A 309 -14.88 1.32 4.40
CA SER A 309 -13.84 1.76 5.32
C SER A 309 -12.42 1.42 4.81
N PRO A 310 -11.39 2.17 5.24
CA PRO A 310 -10.01 1.85 4.90
C PRO A 310 -9.61 0.43 5.28
N MET A 311 -10.07 -0.09 6.41
CA MET A 311 -9.78 -1.47 6.82
C MET A 311 -10.52 -2.51 5.99
N THR A 312 -11.70 -2.20 5.47
CA THR A 312 -12.37 -3.06 4.48
C THR A 312 -11.53 -3.17 3.21
N ILE A 313 -10.97 -2.07 2.70
CA ILE A 313 -10.08 -2.08 1.52
C ILE A 313 -8.78 -2.86 1.84
N ARG A 314 -8.17 -2.63 3.00
CA ARG A 314 -6.98 -3.38 3.42
C ARG A 314 -7.28 -4.87 3.51
N PHE A 315 -8.36 -5.27 4.16
CA PHE A 315 -8.76 -6.66 4.30
C PHE A 315 -9.06 -7.32 2.96
N PHE A 316 -9.73 -6.61 2.05
CA PHE A 316 -10.00 -7.06 0.68
C PHE A 316 -8.69 -7.39 -0.06
N ILE A 317 -7.71 -6.49 -0.01
CA ILE A 317 -6.40 -6.71 -0.64
C ILE A 317 -5.67 -7.90 -0.03
N LEU A 318 -5.70 -8.06 1.31
CA LEU A 318 -5.05 -9.15 2.04
C LEU A 318 -5.75 -10.51 1.88
N SER A 319 -7.02 -10.52 1.47
CA SER A 319 -7.78 -11.75 1.21
C SER A 319 -7.34 -12.48 -0.04
N ALA A 320 -6.49 -11.87 -0.87
CA ALA A 320 -5.83 -12.51 -2.00
C ALA A 320 -4.32 -12.50 -1.83
N HIS A 321 -3.65 -13.53 -2.32
CA HIS A 321 -2.18 -13.55 -2.35
C HIS A 321 -1.63 -12.39 -3.20
N TYR A 322 -0.52 -11.76 -2.79
CA TYR A 322 0.01 -10.56 -3.47
C TYR A 322 0.35 -10.81 -4.95
N ARG A 323 0.75 -12.02 -5.33
CA ARG A 323 1.01 -12.42 -6.74
C ARG A 323 -0.24 -12.79 -7.53
N GLY A 324 -1.38 -13.00 -6.88
CA GLY A 324 -2.66 -13.25 -7.55
C GLY A 324 -3.31 -11.95 -8.02
N THR A 325 -4.11 -12.00 -9.06
CA THR A 325 -4.96 -10.86 -9.45
C THR A 325 -6.07 -10.66 -8.42
N VAL A 326 -6.40 -9.41 -8.13
CA VAL A 326 -7.56 -9.04 -7.30
C VAL A 326 -8.55 -8.31 -8.18
N ASP A 327 -9.77 -8.81 -8.23
CA ASP A 327 -10.84 -8.16 -8.98
C ASP A 327 -11.80 -7.45 -8.05
N PHE A 328 -11.89 -6.13 -8.21
CA PHE A 328 -12.86 -5.34 -7.48
C PHE A 328 -14.25 -5.48 -8.07
N SER A 329 -15.23 -5.79 -7.21
CA SER A 329 -16.64 -5.55 -7.42
C SER A 329 -17.30 -5.12 -6.10
N ASN A 330 -18.50 -4.54 -6.15
CA ASN A 330 -19.22 -4.18 -4.93
C ASN A 330 -19.49 -5.40 -4.05
N GLU A 331 -19.85 -6.53 -4.66
CA GLU A 331 -20.09 -7.78 -3.96
C GLU A 331 -18.84 -8.30 -3.25
N ALA A 332 -17.68 -8.20 -3.90
CA ALA A 332 -16.41 -8.61 -3.32
C ALA A 332 -16.02 -7.73 -2.13
N LEU A 333 -16.22 -6.41 -2.23
CA LEU A 333 -15.96 -5.50 -1.09
C LEU A 333 -16.96 -5.68 0.06
N GLN A 334 -18.24 -5.91 -0.24
CA GLN A 334 -19.24 -6.21 0.79
C GLN A 334 -18.94 -7.54 1.50
N ALA A 335 -18.45 -8.55 0.77
CA ALA A 335 -17.98 -9.79 1.36
C ALA A 335 -16.74 -9.57 2.23
N ALA A 336 -15.78 -8.76 1.78
CA ALA A 336 -14.61 -8.39 2.55
C ALA A 336 -14.96 -7.61 3.83
N GLN A 337 -15.91 -6.69 3.74
CA GLN A 337 -16.44 -5.95 4.91
C GLN A 337 -17.03 -6.91 5.96
N LYS A 338 -17.89 -7.83 5.53
CA LYS A 338 -18.49 -8.83 6.45
C LYS A 338 -17.41 -9.73 7.06
N GLY A 339 -16.39 -10.11 6.29
CA GLY A 339 -15.26 -10.90 6.76
C GLY A 339 -14.45 -10.14 7.81
N TYR A 340 -14.06 -8.89 7.51
CA TYR A 340 -13.37 -8.02 8.45
C TYR A 340 -14.16 -7.81 9.74
N GLU A 341 -15.45 -7.49 9.64
CA GLU A 341 -16.34 -7.31 10.79
C GLU A 341 -16.45 -8.57 11.64
N LYS A 342 -16.56 -9.75 11.01
CA LYS A 342 -16.60 -11.03 11.70
C LYS A 342 -15.30 -11.29 12.48
N LEU A 343 -14.14 -10.98 11.88
CA LEU A 343 -12.85 -11.13 12.55
C LEU A 343 -12.73 -10.19 13.74
N MET A 344 -13.10 -8.91 13.58
CA MET A 344 -13.06 -7.93 14.67
C MET A 344 -13.99 -8.31 15.81
N ASN A 345 -15.20 -8.78 15.51
CA ASN A 345 -16.14 -9.26 16.53
C ASN A 345 -15.55 -10.47 17.28
N GLY A 346 -15.01 -11.47 16.57
CA GLY A 346 -14.41 -12.64 17.20
C GLY A 346 -13.23 -12.31 18.12
N ILE A 347 -12.43 -11.28 17.79
CA ILE A 347 -11.35 -10.79 18.66
C ILE A 347 -11.92 -10.06 19.89
N GLU A 348 -12.96 -9.26 19.71
CA GLU A 348 -13.62 -8.56 20.82
C GLU A 348 -14.30 -9.55 21.79
N ASP A 349 -14.94 -10.56 21.25
CA ASP A 349 -15.64 -11.60 22.01
C ASP A 349 -14.73 -12.41 22.95
N LEU A 350 -13.41 -12.48 22.66
CA LEU A 350 -12.42 -13.09 23.56
C LEU A 350 -12.47 -12.51 24.98
N LYS A 351 -12.83 -11.23 25.13
CA LYS A 351 -12.92 -10.53 26.43
C LYS A 351 -14.07 -11.05 27.31
N HIS A 352 -15.03 -11.73 26.70
CA HIS A 352 -16.26 -12.18 27.38
C HIS A 352 -16.28 -13.67 27.64
N ILE A 353 -15.21 -14.40 27.26
CA ILE A 353 -15.12 -15.86 27.45
C ILE A 353 -14.90 -16.18 28.93
N GLN A 354 -15.72 -17.10 29.44
CA GLN A 354 -15.53 -17.68 30.77
C GLN A 354 -14.58 -18.86 30.69
N THR A 355 -13.51 -18.81 31.49
CA THR A 355 -12.51 -19.88 31.54
C THR A 355 -12.95 -21.05 32.42
N ALA A 356 -12.51 -22.24 32.07
CA ALA A 356 -12.63 -23.47 32.84
C ALA A 356 -11.28 -23.83 33.47
N LYS A 357 -11.24 -24.87 34.35
CA LYS A 357 -9.98 -25.36 34.91
C LYS A 357 -9.05 -25.99 33.86
N THR A 358 -9.63 -26.58 32.83
CA THR A 358 -8.91 -27.22 31.73
C THR A 358 -9.68 -26.98 30.42
N SER A 359 -8.95 -26.91 29.32
CA SER A 359 -9.56 -26.93 27.97
C SER A 359 -10.03 -28.34 27.63
N ASP A 360 -11.07 -28.45 26.79
CA ASP A 360 -11.35 -29.71 26.13
C ASP A 360 -10.25 -30.04 25.10
N GLU A 361 -10.16 -31.33 24.71
CA GLU A 361 -9.04 -31.84 23.90
C GLU A 361 -8.97 -31.13 22.52
N ASN A 362 -10.11 -30.91 21.87
CA ASN A 362 -10.17 -30.26 20.54
C ASN A 362 -9.71 -28.79 20.61
N THR A 363 -10.20 -28.05 21.60
CA THR A 363 -9.83 -26.64 21.83
C THR A 363 -8.35 -26.54 22.15
N LYS A 364 -7.82 -27.38 23.03
CA LYS A 364 -6.39 -27.39 23.39
C LYS A 364 -5.50 -27.68 22.17
N GLN A 365 -5.84 -28.72 21.41
CA GLN A 365 -5.12 -29.06 20.18
C GLN A 365 -5.14 -27.93 19.17
N PHE A 366 -6.30 -27.29 18.97
CA PHE A 366 -6.43 -26.16 18.07
C PHE A 366 -5.51 -24.99 18.48
N VAL A 367 -5.62 -24.54 19.74
CA VAL A 367 -4.84 -23.40 20.27
C VAL A 367 -3.35 -23.67 20.14
N SER A 368 -2.89 -24.86 20.54
CA SER A 368 -1.46 -25.23 20.50
C SER A 368 -0.85 -25.22 19.09
N THR A 369 -1.65 -25.34 18.04
CA THR A 369 -1.18 -25.38 16.64
C THR A 369 -1.43 -24.08 15.85
N LEU A 370 -2.35 -23.24 16.30
CA LEU A 370 -2.79 -22.06 15.56
C LEU A 370 -1.65 -21.10 15.21
N ARG A 371 -0.83 -20.75 16.21
CA ARG A 371 0.30 -19.82 16.04
C ARG A 371 1.28 -20.33 14.99
N GLN A 372 1.63 -21.62 15.04
CA GLN A 372 2.52 -22.23 14.06
C GLN A 372 1.92 -22.26 12.67
N LYS A 373 0.64 -22.60 12.51
CA LYS A 373 -0.07 -22.56 11.22
C LYS A 373 -0.04 -21.14 10.59
N CYS A 374 -0.21 -20.11 11.41
CA CYS A 374 -0.12 -18.73 10.94
C CYS A 374 1.32 -18.35 10.52
N TYR A 375 2.34 -18.78 11.27
CA TYR A 375 3.73 -18.60 10.86
C TYR A 375 4.07 -19.36 9.59
N ASP A 376 3.62 -20.60 9.44
CA ASP A 376 3.87 -21.40 8.24
C ASP A 376 3.28 -20.72 7.00
N ALA A 377 2.07 -20.15 7.12
CA ALA A 377 1.45 -19.37 6.06
C ALA A 377 2.26 -18.11 5.72
N MET A 378 2.71 -17.35 6.72
CA MET A 378 3.54 -16.16 6.46
C MET A 378 4.90 -16.53 5.88
N ASN A 379 5.49 -17.63 6.33
CA ASN A 379 6.78 -18.12 5.85
C ASN A 379 6.72 -18.67 4.42
N ASP A 380 5.54 -19.03 3.92
CA ASP A 380 5.32 -19.46 2.54
C ASP A 380 4.90 -18.30 1.65
N ASP A 381 5.83 -17.41 1.37
CA ASP A 381 5.65 -16.31 0.40
C ASP A 381 4.54 -15.33 0.81
N LEU A 382 4.45 -15.03 2.11
CA LEU A 382 3.46 -14.09 2.68
C LEU A 382 2.01 -14.47 2.34
N MET A 383 1.63 -15.72 2.56
CA MET A 383 0.29 -16.25 2.26
C MET A 383 -0.77 -15.68 3.22
N THR A 384 -1.04 -14.38 3.11
CA THR A 384 -2.04 -13.67 3.96
C THR A 384 -3.44 -14.28 3.91
N PRO A 385 -3.95 -14.82 2.76
CA PRO A 385 -5.25 -15.48 2.75
C PRO A 385 -5.32 -16.71 3.67
N ALA A 386 -4.22 -17.47 3.78
CA ALA A 386 -4.16 -18.62 4.69
C ALA A 386 -4.14 -18.18 6.16
N VAL A 387 -3.44 -17.08 6.47
CA VAL A 387 -3.49 -16.47 7.82
C VAL A 387 -4.92 -16.06 8.16
N ILE A 388 -5.61 -15.36 7.27
CA ILE A 388 -7.01 -14.94 7.45
C ILE A 388 -7.91 -16.17 7.67
N SER A 389 -7.71 -17.25 6.90
CA SER A 389 -8.46 -18.51 7.08
C SER A 389 -8.24 -19.10 8.48
N ASN A 390 -6.99 -19.16 8.95
CA ASN A 390 -6.66 -19.65 10.29
C ASN A 390 -7.29 -18.78 11.40
N LEU A 391 -7.34 -17.46 11.20
CA LEU A 391 -8.01 -16.54 12.12
C LEU A 391 -9.53 -16.73 12.11
N PHE A 392 -10.16 -17.09 10.97
CA PHE A 392 -11.58 -17.44 10.94
C PHE A 392 -11.89 -18.77 11.64
N GLU A 393 -10.98 -19.74 11.56
CA GLU A 393 -11.09 -20.97 12.37
C GLU A 393 -11.03 -20.62 13.87
N ALA A 394 -10.15 -19.70 14.27
CA ALA A 394 -10.10 -19.19 15.64
C ALA A 394 -11.42 -18.51 16.06
N CYS A 395 -12.01 -17.66 15.20
CA CYS A 395 -13.33 -17.06 15.46
C CYS A 395 -14.43 -18.14 15.63
N HIS A 396 -14.34 -19.27 14.90
CA HIS A 396 -15.27 -20.38 15.11
C HIS A 396 -15.14 -20.99 16.49
N ILE A 397 -13.89 -21.23 16.98
CA ILE A 397 -13.66 -21.71 18.35
C ILE A 397 -14.20 -20.71 19.39
N VAL A 398 -13.96 -19.40 19.19
CA VAL A 398 -14.50 -18.34 20.06
C VAL A 398 -16.03 -18.44 20.15
N ASN A 399 -16.73 -18.63 19.03
CA ASN A 399 -18.18 -18.79 19.02
C ASN A 399 -18.64 -20.06 19.79
N LEU A 400 -17.93 -21.19 19.66
CA LEU A 400 -18.23 -22.38 20.43
C LEU A 400 -18.04 -22.18 21.94
N LEU A 401 -17.03 -21.40 22.34
CA LEU A 401 -16.79 -21.06 23.75
C LEU A 401 -17.92 -20.17 24.30
N ILE A 402 -18.38 -19.17 23.55
CA ILE A 402 -19.51 -18.29 23.93
C ILE A 402 -20.80 -19.10 24.05
N ASP A 403 -21.04 -20.02 23.12
CA ASP A 403 -22.21 -20.91 23.13
C ASP A 403 -22.13 -22.01 24.21
N HIS A 404 -21.07 -22.04 25.02
CA HIS A 404 -20.79 -23.10 26.02
C HIS A 404 -20.74 -24.52 25.42
N LYS A 405 -20.38 -24.62 24.12
CA LYS A 405 -20.19 -25.91 23.42
C LYS A 405 -18.74 -26.41 23.47
N ALA A 406 -17.83 -25.57 23.93
CA ALA A 406 -16.42 -25.85 24.13
C ALA A 406 -15.95 -25.27 25.47
N GLN A 407 -14.80 -25.72 25.96
CA GLN A 407 -14.17 -25.24 27.20
C GLN A 407 -12.73 -24.85 26.96
N ILE A 408 -12.29 -23.77 27.59
CA ILE A 408 -10.93 -23.26 27.48
C ILE A 408 -10.35 -22.91 28.85
N SER A 409 -9.09 -23.29 29.10
CA SER A 409 -8.33 -22.85 30.27
C SER A 409 -7.90 -21.39 30.14
N GLU A 410 -7.53 -20.76 31.25
CA GLU A 410 -7.00 -19.38 31.23
C GLU A 410 -5.71 -19.28 30.43
N GLU A 411 -4.82 -20.27 30.48
CA GLU A 411 -3.57 -20.32 29.73
C GLU A 411 -3.83 -20.42 28.23
N ASP A 412 -4.70 -21.33 27.79
CA ASP A 412 -5.03 -21.50 26.38
C ASP A 412 -5.81 -20.29 25.82
N LEU A 413 -6.69 -19.64 26.61
CA LEU A 413 -7.38 -18.41 26.23
C LEU A 413 -6.38 -17.26 26.00
N LYS A 414 -5.39 -17.15 26.88
CA LYS A 414 -4.32 -16.16 26.71
C LYS A 414 -3.53 -16.41 25.42
N GLU A 415 -3.11 -17.66 25.17
CA GLU A 415 -2.39 -18.03 23.94
C GLU A 415 -3.22 -17.75 22.68
N LEU A 416 -4.51 -18.09 22.69
CA LEU A 416 -5.46 -17.80 21.59
C LEU A 416 -5.56 -16.29 21.34
N SER A 417 -5.77 -15.52 22.41
CA SER A 417 -5.89 -14.06 22.33
C SER A 417 -4.61 -13.41 21.81
N GLU A 418 -3.44 -13.76 22.35
CA GLU A 418 -2.15 -13.24 21.91
C GLU A 418 -1.89 -13.59 20.42
N THR A 419 -2.25 -14.79 20.00
CA THR A 419 -2.07 -15.23 18.61
C THR A 419 -2.97 -14.45 17.66
N MET A 420 -4.26 -14.29 17.99
CA MET A 420 -5.19 -13.53 17.15
C MET A 420 -4.78 -12.05 17.06
N HIS A 421 -4.36 -11.43 18.17
CA HIS A 421 -3.88 -10.06 18.19
C HIS A 421 -2.62 -9.88 17.35
N LEU A 422 -1.62 -10.74 17.54
CA LEU A 422 -0.37 -10.68 16.80
C LEU A 422 -0.60 -10.71 15.28
N PHE A 423 -1.36 -11.70 14.81
CA PHE A 423 -1.53 -11.83 13.37
C PHE A 423 -2.51 -10.84 12.78
N ALA A 424 -3.60 -10.50 13.47
CA ALA A 424 -4.57 -9.53 12.96
C ALA A 424 -4.01 -8.09 12.97
N PHE A 425 -3.41 -7.64 14.08
CA PHE A 425 -3.05 -6.24 14.24
C PHE A 425 -1.58 -5.96 13.91
N ASP A 426 -0.64 -6.74 14.46
CA ASP A 426 0.78 -6.42 14.28
C ASP A 426 1.27 -6.83 12.89
N ILE A 427 0.89 -8.01 12.39
CA ILE A 427 1.37 -8.56 11.10
C ILE A 427 0.48 -8.13 9.94
N LEU A 428 -0.85 -8.40 9.99
CA LEU A 428 -1.76 -7.98 8.93
C LEU A 428 -2.09 -6.48 8.98
N GLY A 429 -1.73 -5.79 10.07
CA GLY A 429 -1.90 -4.35 10.23
C GLY A 429 -3.36 -3.91 10.19
N LEU A 430 -4.30 -4.78 10.55
CA LEU A 430 -5.69 -4.40 10.71
C LEU A 430 -5.85 -3.51 11.95
N VAL A 431 -6.91 -2.73 12.01
CA VAL A 431 -7.27 -1.89 13.16
C VAL A 431 -8.75 -2.09 13.41
N ASN A 432 -9.17 -2.18 14.66
CA ASN A 432 -10.60 -2.20 15.00
C ASN A 432 -11.18 -0.79 14.90
N GLU A 433 -11.76 -0.45 13.75
CA GLU A 433 -12.34 0.88 13.49
C GLU A 433 -13.58 1.16 14.34
N ARG A 434 -14.26 0.12 14.84
CA ARG A 434 -15.45 0.28 15.70
C ARG A 434 -15.08 0.84 17.07
N GLY A 435 -13.96 0.40 17.66
CA GLY A 435 -13.50 0.89 18.95
C GLY A 435 -13.11 2.37 18.92
N ALA A 436 -12.32 2.77 17.93
CA ALA A 436 -11.83 4.14 17.79
C ALA A 436 -12.91 5.17 17.41
N ASN A 437 -13.92 4.76 16.64
CA ASN A 437 -15.02 5.62 16.21
C ASN A 437 -16.18 5.63 17.23
N ASN A 438 -16.44 4.55 17.95
CA ASN A 438 -17.53 4.49 18.94
C ASN A 438 -17.24 5.36 20.15
N ASP A 439 -16.05 5.30 20.73
CA ASP A 439 -15.73 6.10 21.93
C ASP A 439 -15.79 7.61 21.67
N ALA A 440 -15.27 8.07 20.53
CA ALA A 440 -15.35 9.48 20.16
C ALA A 440 -16.77 9.91 19.73
N ARG A 441 -17.48 9.05 19.01
CA ARG A 441 -18.89 9.27 18.65
C ARG A 441 -19.82 9.20 19.86
N GLU A 442 -19.71 8.18 20.70
CA GLU A 442 -20.51 8.05 21.92
C GLU A 442 -20.24 9.20 22.88
N ALA A 443 -18.98 9.63 23.03
CA ALA A 443 -18.65 10.83 23.79
C ALA A 443 -19.22 12.12 23.17
N ALA A 444 -19.26 12.24 21.85
CA ALA A 444 -19.88 13.38 21.16
C ALA A 444 -21.40 13.33 21.24
N TYR A 445 -22.02 12.17 21.03
CA TYR A 445 -23.46 11.97 21.21
C TYR A 445 -23.87 12.21 22.66
N GLY A 446 -23.10 11.69 23.63
CA GLY A 446 -23.34 11.92 25.05
C GLY A 446 -23.42 13.43 25.36
N LYS A 447 -22.42 14.20 24.92
CA LYS A 447 -22.42 15.67 25.12
C LYS A 447 -23.61 16.38 24.46
N VAL A 448 -24.03 15.95 23.27
CA VAL A 448 -25.20 16.54 22.58
C VAL A 448 -26.49 16.19 23.33
N VAL A 449 -26.65 14.91 23.75
CA VAL A 449 -27.82 14.49 24.52
C VAL A 449 -27.89 15.23 25.86
N ASP A 450 -26.77 15.34 26.58
CA ASP A 450 -26.69 16.08 27.84
C ASP A 450 -27.07 17.57 27.65
N MET A 451 -26.59 18.22 26.58
CA MET A 451 -26.97 19.59 26.23
C MET A 451 -28.48 19.72 25.96
N VAL A 452 -29.09 18.77 25.27
CA VAL A 452 -30.54 18.74 25.00
C VAL A 452 -31.34 18.49 26.28
N LEU A 453 -30.83 17.63 27.16
CA LEU A 453 -31.46 17.41 28.50
C LEU A 453 -31.35 18.61 29.40
N ASP A 454 -30.28 19.39 29.34
CA ASP A 454 -30.16 20.69 30.03
C ASP A 454 -31.17 21.71 29.51
N LEU A 455 -31.43 21.76 28.21
CA LEU A 455 -32.48 22.59 27.63
C LEU A 455 -33.87 22.18 28.15
N ARG A 456 -34.14 20.87 28.23
CA ARG A 456 -35.38 20.32 28.80
C ARG A 456 -35.53 20.69 30.29
N ALA A 457 -34.45 20.61 31.05
CA ALA A 457 -34.45 21.00 32.46
C ALA A 457 -34.76 22.49 32.64
N LYS A 458 -34.19 23.36 31.80
CA LYS A 458 -34.50 24.81 31.78
C LYS A 458 -35.96 25.08 31.42
N ALA A 459 -36.53 24.37 30.43
CA ALA A 459 -37.94 24.47 30.09
C ALA A 459 -38.85 24.07 31.27
N LYS A 460 -38.54 22.96 31.96
CA LYS A 460 -39.23 22.56 33.19
C LYS A 460 -39.17 23.63 34.29
N ALA A 461 -37.99 24.20 34.52
CA ALA A 461 -37.79 25.24 35.52
C ALA A 461 -38.63 26.50 35.21
N ASN A 462 -38.79 26.84 33.95
CA ASN A 462 -39.63 27.95 33.47
C ASN A 462 -41.11 27.58 33.34
N LYS A 463 -41.53 26.37 33.75
CA LYS A 463 -42.89 25.83 33.62
C LYS A 463 -43.40 25.73 32.18
N ASP A 464 -42.47 25.67 31.21
CA ASP A 464 -42.79 25.45 29.80
C ASP A 464 -42.86 23.92 29.53
N TRP A 465 -44.00 23.36 29.90
CA TRP A 465 -44.26 21.93 29.78
C TRP A 465 -44.32 21.47 28.33
N ALA A 466 -44.80 22.35 27.42
CA ALA A 466 -44.92 22.02 25.99
C ALA A 466 -43.54 21.76 25.37
N VAL A 467 -42.58 22.63 25.57
CA VAL A 467 -41.19 22.46 25.08
C VAL A 467 -40.51 21.26 25.76
N SER A 468 -40.73 21.08 27.09
CA SER A 468 -40.18 19.93 27.80
C SER A 468 -40.65 18.58 27.24
N ASP A 469 -41.95 18.45 26.89
CA ASP A 469 -42.53 17.24 26.32
C ASP A 469 -42.11 17.04 24.86
N GLN A 470 -42.03 18.13 24.09
CA GLN A 470 -41.50 18.08 22.71
C GLN A 470 -40.07 17.53 22.67
N ILE A 471 -39.19 17.99 23.55
CA ILE A 471 -37.79 17.49 23.64
C ILE A 471 -37.80 16.00 24.02
N ARG A 472 -38.59 15.60 25.01
CA ARG A 472 -38.67 14.19 25.41
C ARG A 472 -39.12 13.27 24.26
N ASN A 473 -40.13 13.69 23.52
CA ASN A 473 -40.67 12.93 22.41
C ASN A 473 -39.69 12.84 21.25
N ALA A 474 -39.01 13.95 20.91
CA ALA A 474 -37.95 13.96 19.88
C ALA A 474 -36.77 13.05 20.24
N LEU A 475 -36.35 13.01 21.51
CA LEU A 475 -35.33 12.07 21.97
C LEU A 475 -35.78 10.60 21.86
N ALA A 476 -37.06 10.33 22.20
CA ALA A 476 -37.63 8.98 22.07
C ALA A 476 -37.73 8.55 20.60
N GLU A 477 -38.15 9.42 19.69
CA GLU A 477 -38.15 9.18 18.25
C GLU A 477 -36.75 8.93 17.69
N ALA A 478 -35.72 9.59 18.27
CA ALA A 478 -34.32 9.37 17.94
C ALA A 478 -33.71 8.11 18.59
N GLY A 479 -34.52 7.30 19.31
CA GLY A 479 -34.08 6.06 19.96
C GLY A 479 -33.45 6.23 21.34
N PHE A 480 -33.60 7.39 21.98
CA PHE A 480 -33.08 7.61 23.33
C PHE A 480 -34.17 7.42 24.40
N GLN A 481 -33.96 6.49 25.31
CA GLN A 481 -34.81 6.35 26.51
C GLN A 481 -34.31 7.27 27.59
N VAL A 482 -35.14 8.24 27.98
CA VAL A 482 -34.84 9.21 29.03
C VAL A 482 -35.66 8.89 30.31
N LYS A 483 -35.00 8.80 31.46
CA LYS A 483 -35.60 8.58 32.76
C LYS A 483 -35.29 9.72 33.72
N ASP A 484 -36.34 10.34 34.27
CA ASP A 484 -36.22 11.29 35.38
C ASP A 484 -36.04 10.50 36.70
N THR A 485 -34.97 10.76 37.44
CA THR A 485 -34.68 10.16 38.74
C THR A 485 -34.61 11.22 39.82
N LYS A 486 -34.57 10.83 41.10
CA LYS A 486 -34.44 11.79 42.22
C LYS A 486 -33.12 12.55 42.19
N ASP A 487 -32.10 11.96 41.58
CA ASP A 487 -30.72 12.48 41.54
C ASP A 487 -30.40 13.17 40.22
N GLY A 488 -31.37 13.29 39.28
CA GLY A 488 -31.18 13.89 37.95
C GLY A 488 -31.85 13.12 36.83
N VAL A 489 -31.46 13.39 35.59
CA VAL A 489 -31.96 12.72 34.37
C VAL A 489 -30.92 11.73 33.88
N THR A 490 -31.32 10.50 33.61
CA THR A 490 -30.48 9.47 32.98
C THR A 490 -31.05 9.10 31.64
N TRP A 491 -30.19 8.71 30.73
CA TRP A 491 -30.58 8.27 29.40
C TRP A 491 -29.81 7.05 28.94
N LYS A 492 -30.36 6.32 27.99
CA LYS A 492 -29.68 5.25 27.24
C LYS A 492 -30.21 5.22 25.82
N LEU A 493 -29.33 4.79 24.87
CA LEU A 493 -29.72 4.52 23.50
C LEU A 493 -30.34 3.12 23.43
N ASP A 494 -31.53 2.98 22.83
CA ASP A 494 -32.09 1.67 22.50
C ASP A 494 -31.32 1.10 21.30
N LYS A 495 -30.81 -0.12 21.44
CA LYS A 495 -30.08 -0.83 20.39
C LYS A 495 -31.04 -1.45 19.40
#